data_cf0e373dea58369da3c229122e382802
#
_entry.id   cf0e373dea58369da3c229122e382802
#
_cell.length_a   1.000
_cell.length_b   1.000
_cell.length_c   1.000
_cell.angle_alpha   90.00
_cell.angle_beta   90.00
_cell.angle_gamma   90.00
#
_symmetry.space_group_name_H-M   'P 1'
#
loop_
_entity.id
_entity.type
_entity.pdbx_description
1 polymer ?
#
loop_
_entity_poly.entity_id
_entity_poly.type
_entity_poly.pdbx_seq_one_letter_code
_entity_poly.pdbx_strand_id
1 'polypeptide(L)'
;ELKMNIPYKFENTQEALEKLCKLISNFTKKAGINPEKVLNICINISGRVNPESGYSFSMFNFSELPLAEVLAKKIGYSVCIDNDTRAMTYGEYMQGCVKGEKNIIFVNISWGLGIGIIIDGKVYTGKSGFSGEFGHVNVFDNEILCHCGKKGCLETEASGSALHRILLERINNGECSILSSRIATKEDPLTLDEIIAAVNQEDLLCIEIVEEIGQKVGKQIAGLINLFNPELVIIGGTLSLTGDYITQPIKTSVRKYSLN
;
A
#
# COMPACT_ATOMS: atom_id res chain seq x y z
N GLU A 1 4.21 6.65 24.41
CA GLU A 1 4.24 6.70 22.94
C GLU A 1 3.86 8.09 22.46
N LEU A 2 4.65 8.73 21.60
CA LEU A 2 4.35 10.00 20.96
C LEU A 2 4.02 9.74 19.49
N LYS A 3 2.82 10.13 19.05
CA LYS A 3 2.36 10.01 17.66
C LYS A 3 2.05 11.41 17.11
N MET A 4 2.43 11.64 15.85
CA MET A 4 2.15 12.89 15.15
C MET A 4 1.75 12.59 13.70
N ASN A 5 0.55 13.01 13.31
CA ASN A 5 0.07 12.93 11.94
C ASN A 5 0.35 14.29 11.27
N ILE A 6 1.10 14.26 10.17
CA ILE A 6 1.48 15.46 9.44
C ILE A 6 1.05 15.28 7.98
N PRO A 7 0.28 16.20 7.41
CA PRO A 7 0.00 16.21 5.99
C PRO A 7 1.32 16.34 5.20
N TYR A 8 1.61 15.36 4.38
CA TYR A 8 2.82 15.32 3.58
C TYR A 8 2.50 14.82 2.18
N LYS A 9 2.77 15.67 1.17
CA LYS A 9 2.65 15.26 -0.22
C LYS A 9 3.91 14.49 -0.62
N PHE A 10 3.74 13.20 -0.87
CA PHE A 10 4.83 12.29 -1.19
C PHE A 10 5.20 12.41 -2.68
N GLU A 11 6.10 13.34 -2.99
CA GLU A 11 6.61 13.57 -4.34
C GLU A 11 8.07 13.11 -4.45
N ASN A 12 8.46 12.60 -5.61
CA ASN A 12 9.83 12.18 -5.88
C ASN A 12 10.69 13.38 -6.27
N THR A 13 10.85 14.34 -5.36
CA THR A 13 11.64 15.57 -5.53
C THR A 13 12.65 15.75 -4.40
N GLN A 14 13.72 16.50 -4.70
CA GLN A 14 14.74 16.85 -3.70
C GLN A 14 14.14 17.69 -2.55
N GLU A 15 13.20 18.58 -2.86
CA GLU A 15 12.51 19.41 -1.89
C GLU A 15 11.66 18.57 -0.92
N ALA A 16 10.96 17.55 -1.45
CA ALA A 16 10.20 16.62 -0.62
C ALA A 16 11.13 15.83 0.32
N LEU A 17 12.27 15.35 -0.18
CA LEU A 17 13.28 14.68 0.67
C LEU A 17 13.78 15.60 1.79
N GLU A 18 14.06 16.86 1.49
CA GLU A 18 14.50 17.83 2.49
C GLU A 18 13.43 18.16 3.51
N LYS A 19 12.17 18.28 3.05
CA LYS A 19 11.01 18.46 3.93
C LYS A 19 10.84 17.28 4.87
N LEU A 20 10.97 16.04 4.36
CA LEU A 20 10.94 14.83 5.18
C LEU A 20 12.00 14.86 6.28
N CYS A 21 13.27 15.17 5.93
CA CYS A 21 14.35 15.28 6.90
C CYS A 21 14.05 16.34 7.99
N LYS A 22 13.51 17.50 7.59
CA LYS A 22 13.11 18.56 8.54
C LYS A 22 11.99 18.11 9.47
N LEU A 23 11.00 17.38 8.95
CA LEU A 23 9.89 16.84 9.76
C LEU A 23 10.39 15.85 10.80
N ILE A 24 11.29 14.93 10.42
CA ILE A 24 11.89 13.96 11.33
C ILE A 24 12.72 14.67 12.40
N SER A 25 13.58 15.63 12.01
CA SER A 25 14.40 16.39 12.95
C SER A 25 13.56 17.23 13.93
N ASN A 26 12.44 17.77 13.47
CA ASN A 26 11.51 18.50 14.33
C ASN A 26 10.78 17.58 15.31
N PHE A 27 10.39 16.38 14.83
CA PHE A 27 9.75 15.37 15.67
C PHE A 27 10.68 14.91 16.79
N THR A 28 11.93 14.55 16.48
CA THR A 28 12.92 14.10 17.47
C THR A 28 13.20 15.17 18.53
N LYS A 29 13.28 16.45 18.14
CA LYS A 29 13.42 17.58 19.07
C LYS A 29 12.18 17.73 19.95
N LYS A 30 11.00 17.70 19.36
CA LYS A 30 9.72 17.84 20.09
C LYS A 30 9.47 16.68 21.06
N ALA A 31 9.94 15.50 20.72
CA ALA A 31 9.84 14.33 21.58
C ALA A 31 10.71 14.43 22.85
N GLY A 32 11.65 15.38 22.92
CA GLY A 32 12.53 15.57 24.06
C GLY A 32 13.44 14.39 24.35
N ILE A 33 13.69 13.54 23.34
CA ILE A 33 14.51 12.34 23.50
C ILE A 33 15.99 12.75 23.44
N ASN A 34 16.79 12.26 24.41
CA ASN A 34 18.24 12.44 24.34
C ASN A 34 18.75 11.78 23.03
N PRO A 35 19.44 12.52 22.14
CA PRO A 35 19.95 12.02 20.88
C PRO A 35 20.77 10.72 21.02
N GLU A 36 21.56 10.61 22.08
CA GLU A 36 22.39 9.43 22.36
C GLU A 36 21.58 8.15 22.68
N LYS A 37 20.30 8.31 23.01
CA LYS A 37 19.38 7.19 23.28
C LYS A 37 18.56 6.76 22.04
N VAL A 38 18.69 7.47 20.92
CA VAL A 38 18.05 7.06 19.66
C VAL A 38 18.89 5.97 19.02
N LEU A 39 18.39 4.75 19.03
CA LEU A 39 19.08 3.60 18.47
C LEU A 39 19.10 3.66 16.94
N ASN A 40 17.95 3.94 16.34
CA ASN A 40 17.78 3.99 14.89
C ASN A 40 16.48 4.72 14.53
N ILE A 41 16.40 5.23 13.30
CA ILE A 41 15.18 5.76 12.69
C ILE A 41 14.82 4.85 11.51
N CYS A 42 13.68 4.20 11.57
CA CYS A 42 13.16 3.40 10.45
C CYS A 42 12.19 4.23 9.63
N ILE A 43 12.37 4.25 8.31
CA ILE A 43 11.53 4.99 7.38
C ILE A 43 10.96 4.02 6.35
N ASN A 44 9.63 3.88 6.35
CA ASN A 44 8.95 3.03 5.38
C ASN A 44 8.51 3.86 4.18
N ILE A 45 8.84 3.37 2.99
CA ILE A 45 8.67 4.08 1.72
C ILE A 45 7.94 3.17 0.73
N SER A 46 7.02 3.73 -0.01
CA SER A 46 6.33 3.00 -1.09
C SER A 46 7.28 2.65 -2.24
N GLY A 47 7.05 1.51 -2.87
CA GLY A 47 7.80 1.03 -4.03
C GLY A 47 8.98 0.12 -3.67
N ARG A 48 9.92 -0.03 -4.61
CA ARG A 48 11.01 -1.00 -4.50
C ARG A 48 12.13 -0.49 -3.60
N VAL A 49 12.31 -1.17 -2.48
CA VAL A 49 13.33 -0.85 -1.47
C VAL A 49 14.10 -2.11 -1.12
N ASN A 50 15.42 -2.00 -1.11
CA ASN A 50 16.30 -3.04 -0.57
C ASN A 50 16.74 -2.63 0.84
N PRO A 51 16.22 -3.28 1.89
CA PRO A 51 16.53 -2.89 3.28
C PRO A 51 17.96 -3.22 3.69
N GLU A 52 18.59 -4.24 3.09
CA GLU A 52 19.98 -4.64 3.42
C GLU A 52 20.99 -3.63 2.89
N SER A 53 20.82 -3.18 1.66
CA SER A 53 21.73 -2.22 1.02
C SER A 53 21.34 -0.77 1.26
N GLY A 54 20.13 -0.51 1.77
CA GLY A 54 19.64 0.85 2.03
C GLY A 54 19.28 1.64 0.77
N TYR A 55 19.10 0.98 -0.39
CA TYR A 55 18.69 1.64 -1.63
C TYR A 55 17.17 1.67 -1.80
N SER A 56 16.66 2.81 -2.23
CA SER A 56 15.33 2.95 -2.82
C SER A 56 15.47 3.09 -4.34
N PHE A 57 14.67 2.32 -5.09
CA PHE A 57 14.70 2.31 -6.56
C PHE A 57 13.52 3.03 -7.19
N SER A 58 12.54 3.38 -6.38
CA SER A 58 11.31 4.07 -6.83
C SER A 58 11.24 5.51 -6.38
N MET A 59 11.72 5.81 -5.17
CA MET A 59 11.60 7.13 -4.55
C MET A 59 12.96 7.62 -4.04
N PHE A 60 13.20 8.93 -4.20
CA PHE A 60 14.40 9.61 -3.68
C PHE A 60 15.75 9.03 -4.15
N ASN A 61 15.77 8.44 -5.34
CA ASN A 61 16.96 7.85 -5.94
C ASN A 61 17.80 8.87 -6.74
N PHE A 62 18.09 10.03 -6.14
CA PHE A 62 18.81 11.14 -6.79
C PHE A 62 20.33 11.05 -6.65
N SER A 63 20.83 10.07 -5.90
CA SER A 63 22.23 9.91 -5.57
C SER A 63 22.68 8.48 -5.86
N GLU A 64 23.98 8.31 -6.16
CA GLU A 64 24.60 6.99 -6.23
C GLU A 64 24.75 6.33 -4.84
N LEU A 65 24.63 7.12 -3.77
CA LEU A 65 24.68 6.60 -2.40
C LEU A 65 23.33 5.97 -2.00
N PRO A 66 23.36 4.95 -1.12
CA PRO A 66 22.13 4.42 -0.52
C PRO A 66 21.29 5.53 0.12
N LEU A 67 19.97 5.49 -0.09
CA LEU A 67 19.06 6.48 0.50
C LEU A 67 19.17 6.52 2.03
N ALA A 68 19.36 5.37 2.67
CA ALA A 68 19.57 5.27 4.11
C ALA A 68 20.77 6.10 4.57
N GLU A 69 21.89 6.07 3.82
CA GLU A 69 23.05 6.90 4.13
C GLU A 69 22.81 8.39 3.89
N VAL A 70 22.12 8.74 2.80
CA VAL A 70 21.77 10.13 2.50
C VAL A 70 20.90 10.71 3.62
N LEU A 71 19.90 9.95 4.07
CA LEU A 71 19.04 10.33 5.18
C LEU A 71 19.80 10.42 6.49
N ALA A 72 20.64 9.44 6.82
CA ALA A 72 21.45 9.44 8.03
C ALA A 72 22.38 10.68 8.12
N LYS A 73 23.04 11.04 7.02
CA LYS A 73 23.87 12.26 6.94
C LYS A 73 23.09 13.55 7.15
N LYS A 74 21.84 13.61 6.62
CA LYS A 74 20.98 14.81 6.75
C LYS A 74 20.32 14.94 8.13
N ILE A 75 19.95 13.82 8.73
CA ILE A 75 19.18 13.79 10.01
C ILE A 75 20.11 13.72 11.22
N GLY A 76 21.31 13.15 11.06
CA GLY A 76 22.29 12.97 12.14
C GLY A 76 22.04 11.74 13.02
N TYR A 77 21.26 10.78 12.55
CA TYR A 77 21.00 9.51 13.24
C TYR A 77 21.23 8.32 12.30
N SER A 78 21.41 7.13 12.85
CA SER A 78 21.36 5.91 12.07
C SER A 78 19.96 5.74 11.46
N VAL A 79 19.89 5.40 10.18
CA VAL A 79 18.64 5.24 9.44
C VAL A 79 18.59 3.89 8.74
N CYS A 80 17.48 3.18 8.86
CA CYS A 80 17.11 2.08 8.00
C CYS A 80 15.88 2.46 7.17
N ILE A 81 15.74 1.86 6.00
CA ILE A 81 14.56 2.01 5.16
C ILE A 81 13.97 0.65 4.83
N ASP A 82 12.67 0.59 4.69
CA ASP A 82 11.98 -0.60 4.18
C ASP A 82 10.74 -0.19 3.34
N ASN A 83 10.15 -1.19 2.68
CA ASN A 83 8.88 -1.01 1.98
C ASN A 83 7.72 -0.88 2.98
N ASP A 84 6.76 -0.01 2.69
CA ASP A 84 5.59 0.27 3.53
C ASP A 84 4.72 -0.97 3.77
N THR A 85 4.41 -1.73 2.72
CA THR A 85 3.60 -2.96 2.84
C THR A 85 4.31 -4.04 3.67
N ARG A 86 5.63 -4.19 3.53
CA ARG A 86 6.40 -5.10 4.39
C ARG A 86 6.38 -4.67 5.85
N ALA A 87 6.49 -3.38 6.11
CA ALA A 87 6.40 -2.86 7.48
C ALA A 87 5.01 -3.10 8.09
N MET A 88 3.93 -2.89 7.32
CA MET A 88 2.56 -3.23 7.74
C MET A 88 2.43 -4.72 8.02
N THR A 89 2.96 -5.57 7.16
CA THR A 89 2.97 -7.02 7.32
C THR A 89 3.66 -7.44 8.62
N TYR A 90 4.82 -6.86 8.91
CA TYR A 90 5.55 -7.14 10.13
C TYR A 90 4.80 -6.62 11.37
N GLY A 91 4.15 -5.47 11.27
CA GLY A 91 3.31 -4.93 12.33
C GLY A 91 2.14 -5.86 12.68
N GLU A 92 1.43 -6.37 11.67
CA GLU A 92 0.35 -7.35 11.85
C GLU A 92 0.87 -8.67 12.43
N TYR A 93 2.04 -9.11 12.01
CA TYR A 93 2.68 -10.31 12.54
C TYR A 93 3.04 -10.18 14.02
N MET A 94 3.58 -9.04 14.44
CA MET A 94 4.09 -8.84 15.80
C MET A 94 3.03 -8.43 16.80
N GLN A 95 2.02 -7.64 16.38
CA GLN A 95 1.07 -7.01 17.30
C GLN A 95 -0.38 -6.98 16.77
N GLY A 96 -0.63 -7.56 15.61
CA GLY A 96 -1.94 -7.56 14.97
C GLY A 96 -2.76 -8.83 15.26
N CYS A 97 -3.40 -9.35 14.21
CA CYS A 97 -4.33 -10.48 14.30
C CYS A 97 -3.68 -11.87 14.33
N VAL A 98 -2.36 -11.96 14.13
CA VAL A 98 -1.61 -13.24 14.08
C VAL A 98 -1.49 -13.86 15.47
N LYS A 99 -1.77 -15.17 15.57
CA LYS A 99 -1.81 -15.90 16.86
C LYS A 99 -0.79 -17.05 16.95
N GLY A 100 0.18 -17.08 16.05
CA GLY A 100 1.21 -18.13 16.05
C GLY A 100 1.50 -18.71 14.67
N GLU A 101 0.73 -18.29 13.66
CA GLU A 101 0.96 -18.66 12.27
C GLU A 101 2.32 -18.13 11.83
N LYS A 102 3.04 -18.92 11.05
CA LYS A 102 4.40 -18.61 10.58
C LYS A 102 4.49 -18.36 9.08
N ASN A 103 3.46 -18.76 8.33
CA ASN A 103 3.40 -18.61 6.88
C ASN A 103 2.18 -17.75 6.54
N ILE A 104 2.43 -16.47 6.23
CA ILE A 104 1.39 -15.46 6.15
C ILE A 104 1.56 -14.66 4.86
N ILE A 105 0.44 -14.32 4.24
CA ILE A 105 0.38 -13.31 3.19
C ILE A 105 -0.49 -12.16 3.68
N PHE A 106 0.08 -10.97 3.75
CA PHE A 106 -0.65 -9.73 3.98
C PHE A 106 -0.88 -9.02 2.65
N VAL A 107 -2.13 -8.69 2.35
CA VAL A 107 -2.52 -8.00 1.12
C VAL A 107 -2.91 -6.57 1.47
N ASN A 108 -2.12 -5.61 1.01
CA ASN A 108 -2.35 -4.19 1.20
C ASN A 108 -3.10 -3.63 -0.01
N ILE A 109 -4.40 -3.36 0.15
CA ILE A 109 -5.23 -2.72 -0.87
C ILE A 109 -5.47 -1.27 -0.43
N SER A 110 -4.57 -0.40 -0.84
CA SER A 110 -4.63 1.06 -0.59
C SER A 110 -4.70 1.81 -1.91
N TRP A 111 -4.11 2.99 -2.03
CA TRP A 111 -4.00 3.66 -3.32
C TRP A 111 -3.35 2.77 -4.39
N GLY A 112 -2.28 2.06 -4.02
CA GLY A 112 -1.70 0.95 -4.80
C GLY A 112 -2.13 -0.41 -4.27
N LEU A 113 -1.51 -1.47 -4.80
CA LEU A 113 -1.72 -2.85 -4.40
C LEU A 113 -0.37 -3.54 -4.20
N GLY A 114 -0.13 -4.05 -3.01
CA GLY A 114 1.08 -4.80 -2.68
C GLY A 114 0.79 -5.98 -1.75
N ILE A 115 1.78 -6.87 -1.61
CA ILE A 115 1.73 -7.91 -0.57
C ILE A 115 3.01 -7.93 0.24
N GLY A 116 2.87 -8.34 1.49
CA GLY A 116 3.99 -8.78 2.29
C GLY A 116 3.87 -10.26 2.57
N ILE A 117 4.99 -10.95 2.59
CA ILE A 117 5.06 -12.40 2.72
C ILE A 117 5.92 -12.73 3.93
N ILE A 118 5.41 -13.58 4.82
CA ILE A 118 6.15 -14.18 5.92
C ILE A 118 6.24 -15.69 5.67
N ILE A 119 7.45 -16.23 5.74
CA ILE A 119 7.74 -17.66 5.62
C ILE A 119 8.57 -18.07 6.85
N ASP A 120 8.12 -19.12 7.54
CA ASP A 120 8.77 -19.61 8.76
C ASP A 120 9.00 -18.50 9.81
N GLY A 121 8.06 -17.57 9.92
CA GLY A 121 8.11 -16.45 10.87
C GLY A 121 9.06 -15.32 10.48
N LYS A 122 9.57 -15.30 9.23
CA LYS A 122 10.48 -14.27 8.73
C LYS A 122 9.89 -13.57 7.51
N VAL A 123 10.04 -12.25 7.46
CA VAL A 123 9.65 -11.46 6.29
C VAL A 123 10.51 -11.89 5.10
N TYR A 124 9.84 -12.26 4.02
CA TYR A 124 10.50 -12.65 2.77
C TYR A 124 10.72 -11.43 1.89
N THR A 125 11.97 -11.08 1.65
CA THR A 125 12.36 -9.91 0.85
C THR A 125 12.77 -10.25 -0.58
N GLY A 126 13.03 -11.54 -0.86
CA GLY A 126 13.63 -11.98 -2.11
C GLY A 126 15.10 -11.53 -2.22
N LYS A 127 15.72 -11.82 -3.36
CA LYS A 127 17.15 -11.55 -3.61
C LYS A 127 17.50 -10.05 -3.54
N SER A 128 16.62 -9.19 -4.04
CA SER A 128 16.90 -7.76 -4.25
C SER A 128 16.00 -6.85 -3.42
N GLY A 129 15.22 -7.41 -2.48
CA GLY A 129 14.24 -6.64 -1.72
C GLY A 129 12.96 -6.32 -2.50
N PHE A 130 12.66 -7.03 -3.59
CA PHE A 130 11.52 -6.72 -4.47
C PHE A 130 10.41 -7.80 -4.42
N SER A 131 10.40 -8.66 -3.39
CA SER A 131 9.28 -9.56 -3.22
C SER A 131 8.01 -8.78 -2.87
N GLY A 132 6.87 -9.29 -3.31
CA GLY A 132 5.59 -8.66 -2.97
C GLY A 132 5.09 -7.60 -3.95
N GLU A 133 5.75 -7.39 -5.09
CA GLU A 133 5.31 -6.49 -6.17
C GLU A 133 4.07 -7.04 -6.91
N PHE A 134 3.08 -7.51 -6.14
CA PHE A 134 1.89 -8.22 -6.58
C PHE A 134 1.00 -7.37 -7.50
N GLY A 135 0.88 -6.09 -7.21
CA GLY A 135 0.15 -5.14 -8.05
C GLY A 135 0.68 -5.06 -9.48
N HIS A 136 1.95 -5.42 -9.70
CA HIS A 136 2.59 -5.35 -11.01
C HIS A 136 2.63 -6.67 -11.77
N VAL A 137 1.97 -7.71 -11.27
CA VAL A 137 1.73 -8.94 -12.02
C VAL A 137 0.82 -8.62 -13.21
N ASN A 138 1.25 -9.00 -14.42
CA ASN A 138 0.44 -8.85 -15.62
C ASN A 138 -0.64 -9.94 -15.64
N VAL A 139 -1.89 -9.53 -15.51
CA VAL A 139 -3.06 -10.43 -15.41
C VAL A 139 -4.22 -10.02 -16.32
N PHE A 140 -4.13 -8.82 -16.90
CA PHE A 140 -5.15 -8.29 -17.79
C PHE A 140 -4.58 -8.01 -19.18
N ASP A 141 -5.36 -8.33 -20.18
CA ASP A 141 -5.08 -7.94 -21.57
C ASP A 141 -5.82 -6.62 -21.85
N ASN A 142 -5.26 -5.51 -21.32
CA ASN A 142 -5.79 -4.18 -21.52
C ASN A 142 -4.67 -3.16 -21.79
N GLU A 143 -5.05 -1.98 -22.32
CA GLU A 143 -4.14 -0.92 -22.71
C GLU A 143 -3.86 0.10 -21.58
N ILE A 144 -4.34 -0.14 -20.35
CA ILE A 144 -4.17 0.78 -19.22
C ILE A 144 -2.70 0.77 -18.80
N LEU A 145 -2.09 1.95 -18.88
CA LEU A 145 -0.69 2.15 -18.50
C LEU A 145 -0.56 2.21 -16.97
N CYS A 146 0.20 1.29 -16.40
CA CYS A 146 0.58 1.32 -15.00
C CYS A 146 1.72 2.33 -14.78
N HIS A 147 1.80 2.92 -13.58
CA HIS A 147 2.91 3.81 -13.23
C HIS A 147 4.30 3.13 -13.28
N CYS A 148 4.36 1.79 -13.27
CA CYS A 148 5.59 1.03 -13.49
C CYS A 148 6.05 1.01 -14.96
N GLY A 149 5.30 1.64 -15.88
CA GLY A 149 5.59 1.70 -17.33
C GLY A 149 5.08 0.52 -18.14
N LYS A 150 4.39 -0.46 -17.53
CA LYS A 150 3.82 -1.64 -18.19
C LYS A 150 2.30 -1.54 -18.28
N LYS A 151 1.70 -2.38 -19.12
CA LYS A 151 0.24 -2.52 -19.25
C LYS A 151 -0.22 -3.85 -18.64
N GLY A 152 -1.52 -3.95 -18.32
CA GLY A 152 -2.13 -5.17 -17.82
C GLY A 152 -1.77 -5.56 -16.38
N CYS A 153 -1.18 -4.64 -15.61
CA CYS A 153 -0.87 -4.87 -14.20
C CYS A 153 -2.15 -5.02 -13.37
N LEU A 154 -2.13 -5.90 -12.37
CA LEU A 154 -3.26 -6.11 -11.46
C LEU A 154 -3.71 -4.80 -10.80
N GLU A 155 -2.78 -3.96 -10.38
CA GLU A 155 -3.04 -2.69 -9.71
C GLU A 155 -3.90 -1.74 -10.54
N THR A 156 -3.77 -1.75 -11.87
CA THR A 156 -4.54 -0.85 -12.74
C THR A 156 -6.05 -1.12 -12.73
N GLU A 157 -6.46 -2.30 -12.24
CA GLU A 157 -7.85 -2.74 -12.21
C GLU A 157 -8.34 -3.12 -10.80
N ALA A 158 -7.43 -3.17 -9.82
CA ALA A 158 -7.73 -3.76 -8.51
C ALA A 158 -7.00 -3.07 -7.36
N SER A 159 -7.09 -1.74 -7.30
CA SER A 159 -6.48 -0.90 -6.27
C SER A 159 -7.37 0.31 -5.96
N GLY A 160 -6.99 1.14 -4.99
CA GLY A 160 -7.67 2.41 -4.72
C GLY A 160 -7.58 3.39 -5.88
N SER A 161 -6.45 3.43 -6.59
CA SER A 161 -6.33 4.26 -7.80
C SER A 161 -7.24 3.75 -8.93
N ALA A 162 -7.43 2.43 -9.04
CA ALA A 162 -8.40 1.85 -9.97
C ALA A 162 -9.84 2.21 -9.57
N LEU A 163 -10.18 2.09 -8.28
CA LEU A 163 -11.48 2.51 -7.75
C LEU A 163 -11.79 3.97 -8.12
N HIS A 164 -10.84 4.86 -7.85
CA HIS A 164 -10.97 6.28 -8.15
C HIS A 164 -11.18 6.52 -9.66
N ARG A 165 -10.37 5.91 -10.52
CA ARG A 165 -10.47 6.05 -11.98
C ARG A 165 -11.82 5.51 -12.50
N ILE A 166 -12.20 4.29 -12.10
CA ILE A 166 -13.44 3.65 -12.56
C ILE A 166 -14.66 4.46 -12.12
N LEU A 167 -14.67 4.97 -10.88
CA LEU A 167 -15.76 5.80 -10.37
C LEU A 167 -15.93 7.07 -11.22
N LEU A 168 -14.84 7.77 -11.51
CA LEU A 168 -14.88 8.97 -12.36
C LEU A 168 -15.37 8.64 -13.78
N GLU A 169 -14.92 7.55 -14.37
CA GLU A 169 -15.35 7.09 -15.70
C GLU A 169 -16.84 6.77 -15.73
N ARG A 170 -17.37 6.02 -14.74
CA ARG A 170 -18.78 5.63 -14.66
C ARG A 170 -19.69 6.85 -14.45
N ILE A 171 -19.29 7.80 -13.57
CA ILE A 171 -20.06 9.05 -13.36
C ILE A 171 -20.06 9.92 -14.62
N ASN A 172 -18.91 10.05 -15.31
CA ASN A 172 -18.84 10.79 -16.57
C ASN A 172 -19.69 10.15 -17.68
N ASN A 173 -19.94 8.86 -17.61
CA ASN A 173 -20.84 8.13 -18.51
C ASN A 173 -22.31 8.20 -18.08
N GLY A 174 -22.64 8.98 -17.06
CA GLY A 174 -24.02 9.28 -16.64
C GLY A 174 -24.55 8.42 -15.49
N GLU A 175 -23.72 7.58 -14.85
CA GLU A 175 -24.14 6.85 -13.66
C GLU A 175 -24.18 7.78 -12.43
N CYS A 176 -25.11 7.50 -11.53
CA CYS A 176 -25.37 8.35 -10.37
C CYS A 176 -24.64 7.85 -9.12
N SER A 177 -24.02 8.77 -8.40
CA SER A 177 -23.43 8.55 -7.09
C SER A 177 -23.72 9.78 -6.20
N ILE A 178 -23.71 9.61 -4.89
CA ILE A 178 -23.75 10.76 -3.95
C ILE A 178 -22.57 11.70 -4.15
N LEU A 179 -21.47 11.23 -4.77
CA LEU A 179 -20.27 11.99 -5.08
C LEU A 179 -20.37 12.78 -6.40
N SER A 180 -21.43 12.61 -7.20
CA SER A 180 -21.55 13.27 -8.52
C SER A 180 -21.47 14.80 -8.43
N SER A 181 -22.12 15.41 -7.44
CA SER A 181 -22.07 16.87 -7.23
C SER A 181 -20.70 17.34 -6.79
N ARG A 182 -20.03 16.57 -5.94
CA ARG A 182 -18.65 16.84 -5.46
C ARG A 182 -17.64 16.81 -6.61
N ILE A 183 -17.78 15.88 -7.54
CA ILE A 183 -16.93 15.77 -8.74
C ILE A 183 -17.19 16.92 -9.70
N ALA A 184 -18.43 17.37 -9.85
CA ALA A 184 -18.79 18.47 -10.75
C ALA A 184 -18.21 19.83 -10.33
N THR A 185 -18.01 20.08 -9.03
CA THR A 185 -17.46 21.35 -8.51
C THR A 185 -15.98 21.55 -8.80
N LYS A 186 -15.20 20.50 -9.05
CA LYS A 186 -13.77 20.49 -9.41
C LYS A 186 -12.85 21.32 -8.48
N GLU A 187 -13.27 21.61 -7.26
CA GLU A 187 -12.48 22.45 -6.34
C GLU A 187 -11.19 21.76 -5.90
N ASP A 188 -11.27 20.45 -5.59
CA ASP A 188 -10.12 19.62 -5.22
C ASP A 188 -10.28 18.21 -5.79
N PRO A 189 -9.19 17.44 -5.98
CA PRO A 189 -9.29 16.02 -6.36
C PRO A 189 -10.06 15.21 -5.34
N LEU A 190 -10.94 14.33 -5.81
CA LEU A 190 -11.64 13.37 -4.97
C LEU A 190 -10.64 12.45 -4.26
N THR A 191 -10.79 12.31 -2.95
CA THR A 191 -9.91 11.47 -2.14
C THR A 191 -10.46 10.05 -2.00
N LEU A 192 -9.58 9.09 -1.70
CA LEU A 192 -9.98 7.73 -1.43
C LEU A 192 -10.86 7.62 -0.18
N ASP A 193 -10.60 8.45 0.83
CA ASP A 193 -11.39 8.49 2.07
C ASP A 193 -12.82 8.94 1.80
N GLU A 194 -13.05 9.90 0.89
CA GLU A 194 -14.39 10.30 0.46
C GLU A 194 -15.13 9.16 -0.24
N ILE A 195 -14.45 8.39 -1.08
CA ILE A 195 -15.05 7.22 -1.76
C ILE A 195 -15.41 6.14 -0.74
N ILE A 196 -14.53 5.84 0.21
CA ILE A 196 -14.81 4.87 1.29
C ILE A 196 -15.98 5.33 2.16
N ALA A 197 -16.05 6.63 2.46
CA ALA A 197 -17.19 7.19 3.18
C ALA A 197 -18.50 7.01 2.39
N ALA A 198 -18.48 7.17 1.07
CA ALA A 198 -19.64 6.92 0.22
C ALA A 198 -20.06 5.45 0.22
N VAL A 199 -19.10 4.50 0.14
CA VAL A 199 -19.39 3.06 0.29
C VAL A 199 -20.07 2.77 1.63
N ASN A 200 -19.56 3.34 2.72
CA ASN A 200 -20.12 3.16 4.06
C ASN A 200 -21.46 3.89 4.28
N GLN A 201 -21.83 4.79 3.37
CA GLN A 201 -23.16 5.43 3.27
C GLN A 201 -24.08 4.71 2.28
N GLU A 202 -23.71 3.49 1.87
CA GLU A 202 -24.49 2.64 0.97
C GLU A 202 -24.67 3.22 -0.45
N ASP A 203 -23.70 3.98 -0.95
CA ASP A 203 -23.67 4.40 -2.35
C ASP A 203 -23.50 3.19 -3.27
N LEU A 204 -24.53 2.88 -4.05
CA LEU A 204 -24.59 1.68 -4.87
C LEU A 204 -23.46 1.60 -5.90
N LEU A 205 -23.14 2.71 -6.56
CA LEU A 205 -22.09 2.75 -7.57
C LEU A 205 -20.72 2.45 -6.95
N CYS A 206 -20.43 3.07 -5.79
CA CYS A 206 -19.17 2.84 -5.08
C CYS A 206 -19.07 1.40 -4.56
N ILE A 207 -20.19 0.82 -4.06
CA ILE A 207 -20.25 -0.57 -3.60
C ILE A 207 -19.97 -1.53 -4.75
N GLU A 208 -20.63 -1.38 -5.90
CA GLU A 208 -20.44 -2.23 -7.08
C GLU A 208 -18.96 -2.26 -7.52
N ILE A 209 -18.31 -1.10 -7.58
CA ILE A 209 -16.91 -1.02 -7.99
C ILE A 209 -16.01 -1.71 -6.97
N VAL A 210 -16.26 -1.54 -5.67
CA VAL A 210 -15.48 -2.20 -4.60
C VAL A 210 -15.65 -3.73 -4.68
N GLU A 211 -16.87 -4.23 -4.94
CA GLU A 211 -17.11 -5.65 -5.13
C GLU A 211 -16.38 -6.22 -6.35
N GLU A 212 -16.40 -5.50 -7.49
CA GLU A 212 -15.64 -5.88 -8.69
C GLU A 212 -14.14 -5.96 -8.40
N ILE A 213 -13.59 -4.98 -7.68
CA ILE A 213 -12.19 -4.98 -7.24
C ILE A 213 -11.92 -6.19 -6.34
N GLY A 214 -12.80 -6.46 -5.38
CA GLY A 214 -12.69 -7.61 -4.49
C GLY A 214 -12.66 -8.94 -5.24
N GLN A 215 -13.49 -9.10 -6.27
CA GLN A 215 -13.47 -10.30 -7.13
C GLN A 215 -12.15 -10.45 -7.87
N LYS A 216 -11.64 -9.36 -8.47
CA LYS A 216 -10.36 -9.35 -9.21
C LYS A 216 -9.19 -9.72 -8.29
N VAL A 217 -9.09 -9.07 -7.12
CA VAL A 217 -8.06 -9.34 -6.12
C VAL A 217 -8.17 -10.78 -5.60
N GLY A 218 -9.38 -11.21 -5.23
CA GLY A 218 -9.62 -12.54 -4.67
C GLY A 218 -9.23 -13.68 -5.61
N LYS A 219 -9.44 -13.51 -6.92
CA LYS A 219 -8.98 -14.47 -7.93
C LYS A 219 -7.45 -14.61 -7.92
N GLN A 220 -6.72 -13.50 -7.77
CA GLN A 220 -5.25 -13.53 -7.73
C GLN A 220 -4.72 -14.03 -6.37
N ILE A 221 -5.40 -13.73 -5.27
CA ILE A 221 -5.10 -14.30 -3.96
C ILE A 221 -5.22 -15.82 -3.97
N ALA A 222 -6.23 -16.37 -4.65
CA ALA A 222 -6.36 -17.82 -4.81
C ALA A 222 -5.12 -18.43 -5.49
N GLY A 223 -4.54 -17.75 -6.47
CA GLY A 223 -3.27 -18.14 -7.06
C GLY A 223 -2.11 -18.15 -6.06
N LEU A 224 -2.03 -17.13 -5.21
CA LEU A 224 -1.02 -17.08 -4.14
C LEU A 224 -1.21 -18.21 -3.13
N ILE A 225 -2.45 -18.50 -2.74
CA ILE A 225 -2.77 -19.63 -1.86
C ILE A 225 -2.28 -20.94 -2.46
N ASN A 226 -2.56 -21.18 -3.75
CA ASN A 226 -2.12 -22.39 -4.43
C ASN A 226 -0.60 -22.51 -4.56
N LEU A 227 0.13 -21.39 -4.60
CA LEU A 227 1.60 -21.37 -4.74
C LEU A 227 2.34 -21.45 -3.40
N PHE A 228 1.86 -20.72 -2.39
CA PHE A 228 2.57 -20.55 -1.11
C PHE A 228 1.98 -21.38 0.03
N ASN A 229 0.74 -21.85 -0.12
CA ASN A 229 0.00 -22.58 0.91
C ASN A 229 0.12 -21.91 2.30
N PRO A 230 -0.25 -20.63 2.44
CA PRO A 230 -0.12 -19.90 3.71
C PRO A 230 -1.11 -20.40 4.76
N GLU A 231 -0.75 -20.27 6.04
CA GLU A 231 -1.65 -20.55 7.15
C GLU A 231 -2.70 -19.44 7.31
N LEU A 232 -2.35 -18.21 6.93
CA LEU A 232 -3.21 -17.03 7.06
C LEU A 232 -3.02 -16.07 5.89
N VAL A 233 -4.13 -15.57 5.37
CA VAL A 233 -4.15 -14.42 4.45
C VAL A 233 -4.86 -13.27 5.14
N ILE A 234 -4.19 -12.13 5.28
CA ILE A 234 -4.71 -10.92 5.93
C ILE A 234 -5.03 -9.90 4.83
N ILE A 235 -6.24 -9.40 4.83
CA ILE A 235 -6.64 -8.29 3.97
C ILE A 235 -6.55 -7.00 4.77
N GLY A 236 -5.70 -6.09 4.33
CA GLY A 236 -5.47 -4.80 4.94
C GLY A 236 -5.40 -3.67 3.93
N GLY A 237 -4.93 -2.53 4.39
CA GLY A 237 -4.88 -1.30 3.59
C GLY A 237 -6.19 -0.51 3.67
N THR A 238 -6.20 0.64 2.98
CA THR A 238 -7.29 1.62 3.10
C THR A 238 -8.64 1.07 2.64
N LEU A 239 -8.66 0.23 1.57
CA LEU A 239 -9.92 -0.38 1.09
C LEU A 239 -10.51 -1.40 2.06
N SER A 240 -9.74 -1.94 3.00
CA SER A 240 -10.30 -2.83 4.03
C SER A 240 -11.33 -2.14 4.94
N LEU A 241 -11.33 -0.80 4.99
CA LEU A 241 -12.30 0.00 5.72
C LEU A 241 -13.72 -0.04 5.13
N THR A 242 -13.88 -0.58 3.92
CA THR A 242 -15.20 -0.86 3.33
C THR A 242 -15.82 -2.16 3.85
N GLY A 243 -15.14 -2.85 4.78
CA GLY A 243 -15.68 -4.00 5.50
C GLY A 243 -16.06 -5.17 4.59
N ASP A 244 -17.31 -5.61 4.70
CA ASP A 244 -17.81 -6.78 3.96
C ASP A 244 -17.93 -6.52 2.46
N TYR A 245 -18.08 -5.29 2.00
CA TYR A 245 -18.15 -4.98 0.59
C TYR A 245 -16.90 -5.40 -0.19
N ILE A 246 -15.72 -5.32 0.41
CA ILE A 246 -14.49 -5.83 -0.22
C ILE A 246 -14.19 -7.28 0.20
N THR A 247 -14.45 -7.67 1.46
CA THR A 247 -13.99 -8.96 1.99
C THR A 247 -14.82 -10.14 1.50
N GLN A 248 -16.13 -10.00 1.32
CA GLN A 248 -17.00 -11.08 0.84
C GLN A 248 -16.71 -11.46 -0.63
N PRO A 249 -16.60 -10.53 -1.59
CA PRO A 249 -16.18 -10.85 -2.94
C PRO A 249 -14.81 -11.53 -3.02
N ILE A 250 -13.84 -11.08 -2.18
CA ILE A 250 -12.53 -11.75 -2.06
C ILE A 250 -12.71 -13.20 -1.60
N LYS A 251 -13.42 -13.45 -0.50
CA LYS A 251 -13.66 -14.79 0.04
C LYS A 251 -14.36 -15.70 -0.98
N THR A 252 -15.36 -15.17 -1.68
CA THR A 252 -16.10 -15.92 -2.72
C THR A 252 -15.16 -16.32 -3.86
N SER A 253 -14.34 -15.40 -4.34
CA SER A 253 -13.37 -15.66 -5.40
C SER A 253 -12.28 -16.65 -4.95
N VAL A 254 -11.76 -16.50 -3.72
CA VAL A 254 -10.80 -17.45 -3.15
C VAL A 254 -11.39 -18.86 -3.13
N ARG A 255 -12.59 -19.06 -2.59
CA ARG A 255 -13.25 -20.37 -2.56
C ARG A 255 -13.48 -20.98 -3.95
N LYS A 256 -13.68 -20.13 -4.95
CA LYS A 256 -13.93 -20.58 -6.34
C LYS A 256 -12.65 -21.03 -7.06
N TYR A 257 -11.50 -20.43 -6.74
CA TYR A 257 -10.28 -20.59 -7.54
C TYR A 257 -9.11 -21.20 -6.78
N SER A 258 -9.14 -21.30 -5.44
CA SER A 258 -8.13 -22.06 -4.70
C SER A 258 -8.45 -23.55 -4.64
N LEU A 259 -7.40 -24.35 -4.52
CA LEU A 259 -7.54 -25.76 -4.16
C LEU A 259 -7.95 -25.85 -2.67
N ASN A 260 -8.87 -26.75 -2.35
CA ASN A 260 -9.31 -27.02 -0.97
C ASN A 260 -8.33 -27.98 -0.27
#